data_64ada2aa99cae3b416a6a8fd19ec2415
#
_entry.id   64ada2aa99cae3b416a6a8fd19ec2415
#
_cell.length_a   1.000
_cell.length_b   1.000
_cell.length_c   1.000
_cell.angle_alpha   90.00
_cell.angle_beta   90.00
_cell.angle_gamma   90.00
#
_symmetry.space_group_name_H-M   'P 1'
#
loop_
_entity.id
_entity.type
_entity.pdbx_description
1 polymer ?
#
loop_
_entity_poly.entity_id
_entity_poly.type
_entity_poly.pdbx_seq_one_letter_code
_entity_poly.pdbx_strand_id
1 'polypeptide(L)' 'MENKALEEIANLQKNFLSTTEVAAVLGISPVTFRRRAEEYAKFFPIERVGKKYRIPKEPFIAYVRTGRAHK' A
#
# COMPACT_ATOMS: atom_id res chain seq x y z
N MET A 1 5.75 16.51 -7.33
CA MET A 1 6.73 16.19 -6.29
C MET A 1 6.97 14.68 -6.24
N GLU A 2 8.20 14.26 -6.21
CA GLU A 2 8.52 12.85 -6.23
C GLU A 2 8.33 12.23 -4.85
N ASN A 3 7.78 11.03 -4.85
CA ASN A 3 7.65 10.25 -3.62
C ASN A 3 8.71 9.17 -3.63
N LYS A 4 9.78 9.39 -2.86
CA LYS A 4 10.90 8.45 -2.81
C LYS A 4 10.50 7.07 -2.32
N ALA A 5 9.59 7.02 -1.34
CA ALA A 5 9.12 5.73 -0.85
C ALA A 5 8.38 4.96 -1.94
N LEU A 6 7.59 5.65 -2.75
CA LEU A 6 6.90 5.02 -3.86
C LEU A 6 7.87 4.52 -4.91
N GLU A 7 8.90 5.31 -5.23
CA GLU A 7 9.91 4.89 -6.20
C GLU A 7 10.68 3.66 -5.73
N GLU A 8 11.04 3.62 -4.46
CA GLU A 8 11.72 2.47 -3.90
C GLU A 8 10.86 1.22 -3.99
N ILE A 9 9.58 1.36 -3.68
CA ILE A 9 8.64 0.23 -3.74
C ILE A 9 8.43 -0.21 -5.18
N ALA A 10 8.31 0.71 -6.11
CA ALA A 10 8.12 0.37 -7.52
C ALA A 10 9.29 -0.41 -8.10
N ASN A 11 10.50 -0.20 -7.54
CA ASN A 11 11.70 -0.89 -8.00
C ASN A 11 11.96 -2.23 -7.30
N LEU A 12 11.16 -2.57 -6.29
CA LEU A 12 11.29 -3.86 -5.62
C LEU A 12 10.87 -4.99 -6.55
N GLN A 13 11.58 -6.10 -6.46
CA GLN A 13 11.29 -7.27 -7.29
C GLN A 13 10.34 -8.25 -6.61
N LYS A 14 9.40 -7.73 -5.84
CA LYS A 14 8.39 -8.55 -5.20
C LYS A 14 7.00 -8.05 -5.58
N ASN A 15 6.04 -8.95 -5.54
CA ASN A 15 4.68 -8.66 -5.98
C ASN A 15 3.78 -8.11 -4.86
N PHE A 16 4.20 -8.24 -3.61
CA PHE A 16 3.41 -7.82 -2.46
C PHE A 16 4.22 -6.93 -1.54
N LEU A 17 3.53 -5.99 -0.91
CA LEU A 17 4.13 -5.04 0.01
C LEU A 17 3.68 -5.33 1.43
N SER A 18 4.52 -4.94 2.39
CA SER A 18 4.17 -5.04 3.81
C SER A 18 3.44 -3.79 4.27
N THR A 19 2.81 -3.88 5.45
CA THR A 19 2.17 -2.73 6.08
C THR A 19 3.15 -1.56 6.23
N THR A 20 4.38 -1.84 6.64
CA THR A 20 5.39 -0.80 6.86
C THR A 20 5.70 -0.06 5.56
N GLU A 21 5.85 -0.80 4.48
CA GLU A 21 6.16 -0.20 3.17
C GLU A 21 5.02 0.69 2.68
N VAL A 22 3.79 0.19 2.78
CA VAL A 22 2.61 0.96 2.35
C VAL A 22 2.42 2.19 3.20
N ALA A 23 2.55 2.07 4.51
CA ALA A 23 2.40 3.19 5.43
C ALA A 23 3.42 4.28 5.12
N ALA A 24 4.66 3.91 4.80
CA ALA A 24 5.70 4.88 4.46
C ALA A 24 5.30 5.71 3.23
N VAL A 25 4.73 5.07 2.21
CA VAL A 25 4.28 5.77 1.02
C VAL A 25 3.12 6.70 1.33
N LEU A 26 2.20 6.27 2.18
CA LEU A 26 1.02 7.06 2.54
C LEU A 26 1.34 8.17 3.55
N GLY A 27 2.53 8.15 4.15
CA GLY A 27 2.92 9.15 5.14
C GLY A 27 2.26 8.96 6.49
N ILE A 28 1.92 7.74 6.85
CA ILE A 28 1.29 7.41 8.13
C ILE A 28 2.07 6.30 8.82
N SER A 29 1.75 6.06 10.10
CA SER A 29 2.39 4.96 10.82
C SER A 29 1.76 3.62 10.43
N PRO A 30 2.51 2.51 10.57
CA PRO A 30 1.94 1.18 10.31
C PRO A 30 0.73 0.87 11.20
N VAL A 31 0.74 1.37 12.43
CA VAL A 31 -0.41 1.20 13.33
C VAL A 31 -1.65 1.89 12.75
N THR A 32 -1.48 3.12 12.27
CA THR A 32 -2.57 3.87 11.67
C THR A 32 -3.10 3.15 10.42
N PHE A 33 -2.20 2.63 9.60
CA PHE A 33 -2.62 1.89 8.42
C PHE A 33 -3.48 0.68 8.81
N ARG A 34 -3.04 -0.10 9.79
CA ARG A 34 -3.80 -1.28 10.23
C ARG A 34 -5.19 -0.91 10.76
N ARG A 35 -5.28 0.20 11.48
CA ARG A 35 -6.57 0.66 12.00
C ARG A 35 -7.53 1.09 10.90
N ARG A 36 -7.00 1.54 9.77
CA ARG A 36 -7.79 2.02 8.63
C ARG A 36 -7.78 1.07 7.44
N ALA A 37 -7.33 -0.16 7.64
CA ALA A 37 -7.19 -1.09 6.53
C ALA A 37 -8.50 -1.35 5.81
N GLU A 38 -9.63 -1.41 6.52
CA GLU A 38 -10.92 -1.60 5.88
C GLU A 38 -11.29 -0.46 4.95
N GLU A 39 -10.93 0.77 5.33
CA GLU A 39 -11.16 1.93 4.48
C GLU A 39 -10.30 1.88 3.24
N TYR A 40 -9.01 1.56 3.42
CA TYR A 40 -8.09 1.48 2.29
C TYR A 40 -8.42 0.33 1.34
N ALA A 41 -9.03 -0.73 1.85
CA ALA A 41 -9.43 -1.86 1.01
C ALA A 41 -10.42 -1.46 -0.07
N LYS A 42 -11.11 -0.33 0.07
CA LYS A 42 -12.01 0.21 -0.94
C LYS A 42 -11.24 0.83 -2.11
N PHE A 43 -9.97 1.12 -1.92
CA PHE A 43 -9.17 1.82 -2.92
C PHE A 43 -8.17 0.89 -3.61
N PHE A 44 -7.62 -0.06 -2.88
CA PHE A 44 -6.70 -1.05 -3.45
C PHE A 44 -6.84 -2.37 -2.67
N PRO A 45 -6.56 -3.51 -3.30
CA PRO A 45 -6.73 -4.80 -2.63
C PRO A 45 -5.78 -4.92 -1.43
N ILE A 46 -6.28 -5.47 -0.35
CA ILE A 46 -5.50 -5.78 0.83
C ILE A 46 -5.82 -7.21 1.23
N GLU A 47 -4.81 -8.06 1.29
CA GLU A 47 -4.97 -9.43 1.74
C GLU A 47 -4.47 -9.57 3.16
N ARG A 48 -5.17 -10.36 3.95
CA ARG A 48 -4.75 -10.64 5.32
C ARG A 48 -4.32 -12.10 5.42
N VAL A 49 -3.08 -12.30 5.86
CA VAL A 49 -2.52 -13.65 6.06
C VAL A 49 -2.11 -13.75 7.52
N GLY A 50 -2.93 -14.45 8.32
CA GLY A 50 -2.72 -14.51 9.75
C GLY A 50 -2.85 -13.14 10.39
N LYS A 51 -1.79 -12.68 11.04
CA LYS A 51 -1.76 -11.36 11.68
C LYS A 51 -1.14 -10.29 10.81
N LYS A 52 -0.75 -10.64 9.58
CA LYS A 52 -0.06 -9.71 8.68
C LYS A 52 -0.94 -9.34 7.52
N TYR A 53 -0.74 -8.13 7.01
CA TYR A 53 -1.37 -7.69 5.77
C TYR A 53 -0.39 -7.83 4.62
N ARG A 54 -0.92 -8.16 3.47
CA ARG A 54 -0.15 -8.28 2.24
C ARG A 54 -0.86 -7.48 1.17
N ILE A 55 -0.19 -6.50 0.62
CA ILE A 55 -0.79 -5.58 -0.33
C ILE A 55 -0.18 -5.81 -1.71
N PRO A 56 -0.98 -6.21 -2.73
CA PRO A 56 -0.47 -6.34 -4.08
C PRO A 56 0.17 -5.03 -4.55
N LYS A 57 1.38 -5.13 -5.08
CA LYS A 57 2.16 -3.94 -5.43
C LYS A 57 1.53 -3.11 -6.54
N GLU A 58 1.14 -3.74 -7.63
CA GLU A 58 0.66 -3.01 -8.80
C GLU A 58 -0.60 -2.18 -8.55
N PRO A 59 -1.67 -2.74 -7.94
CA PRO A 59 -2.85 -1.92 -7.67
C PRO A 59 -2.58 -0.78 -6.70
N PHE A 60 -1.71 -0.99 -5.72
CA PHE A 60 -1.37 0.05 -4.78
C PHE A 60 -0.63 1.20 -5.46
N ILE A 61 0.35 0.87 -6.30
CA ILE A 61 1.10 1.89 -7.03
C ILE A 61 0.17 2.67 -7.95
N ALA A 62 -0.74 1.99 -8.65
CA ALA A 62 -1.71 2.65 -9.51
C ALA A 62 -2.57 3.62 -8.73
N TYR A 63 -3.04 3.21 -7.55
CA TYR A 63 -3.84 4.09 -6.70
C TYR A 63 -3.06 5.34 -6.30
N VAL A 64 -1.82 5.18 -5.86
CA VAL A 64 -1.01 6.32 -5.42
C VAL A 64 -0.74 7.29 -6.57
N ARG A 65 -0.46 6.77 -7.75
CA ARG A 65 -0.16 7.60 -8.92
C ARG A 65 -1.38 8.32 -9.48
N THR A 66 -2.53 7.67 -9.47
CA THR A 66 -3.74 8.23 -10.07
C THR A 66 -4.70 8.84 -9.06
N GLY A 67 -4.57 8.46 -7.79
CA GLY A 67 -5.51 8.86 -6.75
C GLY A 67 -6.88 8.26 -6.89
N ARG A 68 -7.01 7.19 -7.68
CA ARG A 68 -8.31 6.57 -7.94
C ARG A 68 -8.41 5.19 -7.31
N ALA A 69 -9.63 4.86 -6.90
CA ALA A 69 -9.89 3.54 -6.37
C ALA A 69 -9.67 2.47 -7.43
N HIS A 70 -9.15 1.35 -6.99
CA HIS A 70 -8.98 0.17 -7.84
C HIS A 70 -10.34 -0.51 -8.00
N LYS A 71 -10.63 -0.91 -9.23
CA LYS A 71 -11.86 -1.65 -9.52
C LYS A 71 -11.56 -3.10 -9.80
#